data_6f38946afc3ebc90d12adf42e08f340b
#
_entry.id   6f38946afc3ebc90d12adf42e08f340b
#
_cell.length_a   1.000
_cell.length_b   1.000
_cell.length_c   1.000
_cell.angle_alpha   90.00
_cell.angle_beta   90.00
_cell.angle_gamma   90.00
#
_symmetry.space_group_name_H-M   'P 1'
#
loop_
_entity.id
_entity.type
_entity.pdbx_description
1 polymer ?
#
loop_
_entity_poly.entity_id
_entity_poly.type
_entity_poly.pdbx_seq_one_letter_code
_entity_poly.pdbx_strand_id
1 'polypeptide(L)'
;MNHQGTGLAGRTRKLIAALAFGAVGAIAAAGVMTPAHAADTTLLNVSYDPTRELYQDVNQAFGKEWKAKTGETITFKQSHGGSGAQARSVLDGLQADVVTLALAYDIDALANKGLLDKGWQKRLPDNASPYTSTIVFLVRKGNPKHIKDWDDLIKPGVSIVTPNPKTSGGARWNYLAAWAYAEHQPGGNDQKAKEFVGKLYKNAGVLDSGARGATTSFVQRGIGDVLIAWENEAFLSLKEFGPDKFEIVVPSVSILAEPPVAVVDKVVDKHGTRKLAEAYLNFLYSEQGQEIAAKNFYRPRSNKVPAELTSKFPKLKLYTVDDSFGGWANAQKTHFADGGVFDSIYSPQ
;
A
#
# COMPACT_ATOMS: atom_id res chain seq x y z
N MET A 1 53.03 -53.78 7.04
CA MET A 1 54.28 -53.47 7.79
C MET A 1 53.74 -52.63 8.96
N ASN A 2 53.41 -53.24 10.09
CA ASN A 2 54.24 -53.41 11.31
C ASN A 2 54.55 -52.09 11.98
N HIS A 3 54.35 -51.79 13.22
CA HIS A 3 54.14 -52.53 14.47
C HIS A 3 53.67 -51.48 15.48
N GLN A 4 52.65 -51.68 16.32
CA GLN A 4 52.73 -52.29 17.70
C GLN A 4 53.55 -51.48 18.71
N GLY A 5 52.95 -51.28 19.86
CA GLY A 5 53.49 -51.50 21.18
C GLY A 5 52.94 -50.50 22.22
N THR A 6 51.92 -50.78 22.98
CA THR A 6 51.82 -51.51 24.28
C THR A 6 52.52 -50.87 25.47
N GLY A 7 51.83 -50.80 26.60
CA GLY A 7 52.31 -50.96 27.97
C GLY A 7 51.73 -49.93 28.93
N LEU A 8 50.81 -50.15 29.71
CA LEU A 8 50.38 -50.89 30.88
C LEU A 8 51.09 -50.49 32.20
N ALA A 9 50.30 -50.43 33.22
CA ALA A 9 50.52 -50.59 34.66
C ALA A 9 51.00 -49.36 35.44
N GLY A 10 50.49 -48.97 36.57
CA GLY A 10 49.56 -49.60 37.50
C GLY A 10 49.85 -49.12 38.93
N ARG A 11 48.84 -49.24 39.80
CA ARG A 11 48.90 -49.32 41.26
C ARG A 11 49.25 -48.09 42.08
N THR A 12 48.57 -47.75 43.09
CA THR A 12 47.62 -48.15 44.13
C THR A 12 47.75 -47.23 45.36
N ARG A 13 46.62 -46.95 46.01
CA ARG A 13 46.36 -46.77 47.45
C ARG A 13 47.05 -45.64 48.27
N LYS A 14 46.31 -44.78 48.91
CA LYS A 14 45.88 -44.93 50.32
C LYS A 14 44.94 -43.79 50.75
N LEU A 15 43.89 -44.19 51.44
CA LEU A 15 43.02 -43.40 52.29
C LEU A 15 43.77 -42.69 53.40
N ILE A 16 43.43 -41.47 53.72
CA ILE A 16 43.39 -40.97 55.12
C ILE A 16 42.18 -40.00 55.19
N ALA A 17 41.27 -40.32 56.12
CA ALA A 17 40.19 -39.50 56.54
C ALA A 17 40.67 -38.49 57.59
N ALA A 18 40.20 -37.25 57.47
CA ALA A 18 40.16 -36.33 58.63
C ALA A 18 38.93 -35.41 58.55
N LEU A 19 38.04 -35.59 59.47
CA LEU A 19 36.91 -34.67 59.75
C LEU A 19 37.45 -33.34 60.28
N ALA A 20 36.93 -32.25 59.83
CA ALA A 20 36.86 -31.01 60.57
C ALA A 20 35.65 -30.16 60.12
N PHE A 21 34.94 -29.74 61.10
CA PHE A 21 33.68 -28.98 61.18
C PHE A 21 33.65 -27.66 60.46
N GLY A 22 32.48 -27.34 59.83
CA GLY A 22 31.74 -26.11 60.07
C GLY A 22 32.13 -24.81 59.40
N ALA A 23 31.37 -24.46 58.37
CA ALA A 23 30.84 -23.09 58.24
C ALA A 23 29.73 -23.09 57.18
N VAL A 24 28.50 -22.86 57.56
CA VAL A 24 27.36 -22.56 56.68
C VAL A 24 27.59 -21.19 56.11
N GLY A 25 28.08 -21.14 54.87
CA GLY A 25 28.12 -19.94 54.06
C GLY A 25 26.93 -19.95 53.11
N ALA A 26 25.88 -19.20 53.40
CA ALA A 26 24.79 -18.96 52.48
C ALA A 26 25.35 -18.12 51.29
N ILE A 27 25.67 -18.80 50.18
CA ILE A 27 25.93 -18.15 48.92
C ILE A 27 24.56 -17.74 48.38
N ALA A 28 24.19 -16.47 48.56
CA ALA A 28 23.13 -15.86 47.82
C ALA A 28 23.51 -15.90 46.33
N ALA A 29 22.88 -16.82 45.61
CA ALA A 29 22.93 -16.82 44.14
C ALA A 29 22.20 -15.56 43.66
N ALA A 30 22.97 -14.47 43.54
CA ALA A 30 22.52 -13.36 42.74
C ALA A 30 22.37 -13.86 41.31
N GLY A 31 21.16 -14.25 40.96
CA GLY A 31 20.80 -14.54 39.59
C GLY A 31 21.08 -13.30 38.76
N VAL A 32 22.14 -13.34 37.97
CA VAL A 32 22.37 -12.38 36.92
C VAL A 32 21.20 -12.58 35.94
N MET A 33 20.13 -11.77 36.10
CA MET A 33 19.12 -11.64 35.06
C MET A 33 19.86 -11.07 33.84
N THR A 34 20.29 -11.92 32.95
CA THR A 34 20.63 -11.52 31.60
C THR A 34 19.37 -10.83 31.04
N PRO A 35 19.46 -9.58 30.59
CA PRO A 35 18.33 -8.98 29.91
C PRO A 35 18.00 -9.91 28.74
N ALA A 36 16.80 -10.49 28.77
CA ALA A 36 16.26 -11.17 27.62
C ALA A 36 16.35 -10.16 26.47
N HIS A 37 17.20 -10.42 25.49
CA HIS A 37 17.16 -9.67 24.25
C HIS A 37 15.73 -9.82 23.76
N ALA A 38 14.97 -8.74 23.81
CA ALA A 38 13.68 -8.70 23.16
C ALA A 38 13.91 -9.10 21.71
N ALA A 39 13.35 -10.24 21.30
CA ALA A 39 13.45 -10.66 19.92
C ALA A 39 12.94 -9.51 19.06
N ASP A 40 13.73 -9.08 18.07
CA ASP A 40 13.34 -8.01 17.17
C ASP A 40 11.99 -8.36 16.51
N THR A 41 10.93 -7.71 16.97
CA THR A 41 9.59 -7.94 16.43
C THR A 41 9.54 -7.37 15.01
N THR A 42 9.16 -8.19 14.04
CA THR A 42 9.01 -7.76 12.64
C THR A 42 7.53 -7.50 12.36
N LEU A 43 7.24 -6.42 11.62
CA LEU A 43 5.93 -6.14 11.04
C LEU A 43 6.07 -6.02 9.53
N LEU A 44 5.37 -6.89 8.79
CA LEU A 44 5.31 -6.83 7.33
C LEU A 44 4.04 -6.12 6.87
N ASN A 45 4.20 -4.98 6.20
CA ASN A 45 3.15 -4.28 5.48
C ASN A 45 3.20 -4.61 3.98
N VAL A 46 2.14 -5.20 3.46
CA VAL A 46 1.96 -5.45 2.03
C VAL A 46 1.04 -4.37 1.47
N SER A 47 1.60 -3.52 0.60
CA SER A 47 0.98 -2.27 0.16
C SER A 47 0.93 -2.14 -1.36
N TYR A 48 0.15 -1.20 -1.86
CA TYR A 48 0.15 -0.84 -3.27
C TYR A 48 1.19 0.26 -3.57
N ASP A 49 1.57 0.40 -4.85
CA ASP A 49 2.73 1.18 -5.28
C ASP A 49 2.81 2.63 -4.79
N PRO A 50 1.75 3.46 -4.88
CA PRO A 50 1.86 4.89 -4.59
C PRO A 50 2.18 5.25 -3.13
N THR A 51 2.17 4.29 -2.22
CA THR A 51 2.34 4.52 -0.77
C THR A 51 3.76 4.35 -0.25
N ARG A 52 4.75 4.14 -1.12
CA ARG A 52 6.13 3.83 -0.70
C ARG A 52 6.68 4.85 0.28
N GLU A 53 6.64 6.12 -0.09
CA GLU A 53 7.18 7.24 0.69
C GLU A 53 6.35 7.45 1.96
N LEU A 54 5.02 7.37 1.85
CA LEU A 54 4.10 7.45 2.98
C LEU A 54 4.47 6.46 4.08
N TYR A 55 4.61 5.18 3.73
CA TYR A 55 4.90 4.15 4.75
C TYR A 55 6.34 4.17 5.24
N GLN A 56 7.29 4.75 4.52
CA GLN A 56 8.61 5.05 5.07
C GLN A 56 8.51 6.05 6.23
N ASP A 57 7.79 7.15 6.02
CA ASP A 57 7.58 8.18 7.05
C ASP A 57 6.75 7.67 8.23
N VAL A 58 5.68 6.90 7.94
CA VAL A 58 4.85 6.26 8.98
C VAL A 58 5.68 5.31 9.83
N ASN A 59 6.48 4.43 9.22
CA ASN A 59 7.32 3.48 9.94
C ASN A 59 8.32 4.17 10.85
N GLN A 60 8.93 5.26 10.36
CA GLN A 60 9.88 6.03 11.17
C GLN A 60 9.19 6.67 12.39
N ALA A 61 8.03 7.30 12.19
CA ALA A 61 7.31 8.00 13.24
C ALA A 61 6.70 7.03 14.25
N PHE A 62 5.99 6.01 13.76
CA PHE A 62 5.37 4.99 14.61
C PHE A 62 6.42 4.19 15.38
N GLY A 63 7.54 3.81 14.75
CA GLY A 63 8.61 3.08 15.43
C GLY A 63 9.21 3.83 16.60
N LYS A 64 9.37 5.15 16.49
CA LYS A 64 9.80 6.01 17.61
C LYS A 64 8.76 6.05 18.72
N GLU A 65 7.48 6.23 18.36
CA GLU A 65 6.38 6.25 19.33
C GLU A 65 6.22 4.91 20.05
N TRP A 66 6.25 3.79 19.31
CA TRP A 66 6.16 2.45 19.88
C TRP A 66 7.29 2.16 20.85
N LYS A 67 8.53 2.47 20.45
CA LYS A 67 9.70 2.29 21.32
C LYS A 67 9.61 3.13 22.60
N ALA A 68 9.13 4.37 22.49
CA ALA A 68 8.95 5.23 23.66
C ALA A 68 7.88 4.69 24.63
N LYS A 69 6.82 4.07 24.09
CA LYS A 69 5.70 3.53 24.90
C LYS A 69 5.97 2.15 25.47
N THR A 70 6.71 1.30 24.78
CA THR A 70 6.84 -0.13 25.12
C THR A 70 8.28 -0.56 25.41
N GLY A 71 9.28 0.21 25.01
CA GLY A 71 10.68 -0.17 25.03
C GLY A 71 11.11 -1.08 23.86
N GLU A 72 10.16 -1.58 23.06
CA GLU A 72 10.41 -2.50 21.96
C GLU A 72 10.88 -1.78 20.70
N THR A 73 11.83 -2.37 19.99
CA THR A 73 12.25 -1.92 18.64
C THR A 73 11.59 -2.82 17.59
N ILE A 74 11.03 -2.21 16.55
CA ILE A 74 10.36 -2.92 15.47
C ILE A 74 11.21 -2.88 14.20
N THR A 75 11.33 -4.04 13.54
CA THR A 75 11.84 -4.16 12.17
C THR A 75 10.67 -4.11 11.20
N PHE A 76 10.54 -2.99 10.48
CA PHE A 76 9.51 -2.84 9.45
C PHE A 76 9.97 -3.45 8.13
N LYS A 77 9.14 -4.32 7.55
CA LYS A 77 9.30 -4.84 6.20
C LYS A 77 8.15 -4.33 5.34
N GLN A 78 8.45 -4.03 4.09
CA GLN A 78 7.46 -3.52 3.13
C GLN A 78 7.53 -4.30 1.82
N SER A 79 6.37 -4.61 1.26
CA SER A 79 6.22 -5.09 -0.11
C SER A 79 5.30 -4.13 -0.86
N HIS A 80 5.75 -3.63 -2.01
CA HIS A 80 4.99 -2.69 -2.84
C HIS A 80 4.87 -3.20 -4.26
N GLY A 81 3.68 -3.05 -4.84
CA GLY A 81 3.37 -3.45 -6.20
C GLY A 81 1.95 -3.10 -6.59
N GLY A 82 1.48 -3.58 -7.74
CA GLY A 82 0.07 -3.44 -8.10
C GLY A 82 -0.82 -4.11 -7.06
N SER A 83 -1.89 -3.43 -6.61
CA SER A 83 -2.72 -3.87 -5.48
C SER A 83 -3.26 -5.30 -5.62
N GLY A 84 -3.81 -5.64 -6.79
CA GLY A 84 -4.29 -6.99 -7.06
C GLY A 84 -3.16 -8.06 -7.08
N ALA A 85 -1.94 -7.69 -7.50
CA ALA A 85 -0.78 -8.58 -7.44
C ALA A 85 -0.34 -8.79 -5.98
N GLN A 86 -0.35 -7.74 -5.16
CA GLN A 86 -0.05 -7.80 -3.73
C GLN A 86 -1.07 -8.66 -2.97
N ALA A 87 -2.37 -8.50 -3.26
CA ALA A 87 -3.40 -9.37 -2.69
C ALA A 87 -3.17 -10.85 -3.04
N ARG A 88 -2.84 -11.15 -4.30
CA ARG A 88 -2.50 -12.53 -4.72
C ARG A 88 -1.29 -13.06 -3.98
N SER A 89 -0.22 -12.28 -3.81
CA SER A 89 0.96 -12.72 -3.05
C SER A 89 0.61 -13.14 -1.62
N VAL A 90 -0.31 -12.42 -0.96
CA VAL A 90 -0.79 -12.79 0.38
C VAL A 90 -1.66 -14.05 0.33
N LEU A 91 -2.54 -14.19 -0.68
CA LEU A 91 -3.32 -15.41 -0.90
C LEU A 91 -2.44 -16.63 -1.15
N ASP A 92 -1.30 -16.44 -1.82
CA ASP A 92 -0.32 -17.47 -2.15
C ASP A 92 0.66 -17.75 -0.99
N GLY A 93 0.48 -17.09 0.16
CA GLY A 93 1.17 -17.43 1.41
C GLY A 93 2.17 -16.40 1.93
N LEU A 94 2.28 -15.21 1.33
CA LEU A 94 3.09 -14.12 1.90
C LEU A 94 2.49 -13.71 3.26
N GLN A 95 3.27 -13.87 4.32
CA GLN A 95 2.83 -13.68 5.71
C GLN A 95 2.82 -12.19 6.08
N ALA A 96 1.85 -11.44 5.52
CA ALA A 96 1.65 -10.04 5.83
C ALA A 96 0.95 -9.85 7.17
N ASP A 97 1.49 -9.04 8.07
CA ASP A 97 0.81 -8.66 9.32
C ASP A 97 -0.33 -7.67 9.04
N VAL A 98 -0.07 -6.73 8.15
CA VAL A 98 -1.06 -5.77 7.66
C VAL A 98 -1.04 -5.66 6.15
N VAL A 99 -2.20 -5.37 5.58
CA VAL A 99 -2.37 -5.02 4.17
C VAL A 99 -2.90 -3.59 4.06
N THR A 100 -2.33 -2.82 3.13
CA THR A 100 -2.69 -1.43 2.87
C THR A 100 -2.83 -1.28 1.36
N LEU A 101 -3.99 -1.69 0.85
CA LEU A 101 -4.22 -1.90 -0.58
C LEU A 101 -5.00 -0.73 -1.22
N ALA A 102 -5.09 -0.72 -2.55
CA ALA A 102 -5.70 0.39 -3.27
C ALA A 102 -7.22 0.41 -3.19
N LEU A 103 -7.87 -0.73 -2.94
CA LEU A 103 -9.32 -0.86 -2.98
C LEU A 103 -9.84 -2.04 -2.12
N ALA A 104 -11.07 -1.90 -1.64
CA ALA A 104 -11.66 -2.85 -0.69
C ALA A 104 -11.79 -4.27 -1.27
N TYR A 105 -12.10 -4.42 -2.55
CA TYR A 105 -12.23 -5.73 -3.18
C TYR A 105 -10.98 -6.60 -3.05
N ASP A 106 -9.79 -6.01 -3.10
CA ASP A 106 -8.53 -6.74 -2.97
C ASP A 106 -8.36 -7.30 -1.53
N ILE A 107 -8.85 -6.59 -0.51
CA ILE A 107 -8.87 -7.08 0.89
C ILE A 107 -10.02 -8.08 1.09
N ASP A 108 -11.18 -7.86 0.46
CA ASP A 108 -12.30 -8.81 0.50
C ASP A 108 -11.91 -10.19 -0.04
N ALA A 109 -11.04 -10.24 -1.04
CA ALA A 109 -10.50 -11.50 -1.55
C ALA A 109 -9.75 -12.30 -0.46
N LEU A 110 -8.99 -11.60 0.41
CA LEU A 110 -8.31 -12.20 1.56
C LEU A 110 -9.32 -12.65 2.63
N ALA A 111 -10.34 -11.83 2.91
CA ALA A 111 -11.41 -12.16 3.85
C ALA A 111 -12.22 -13.36 3.38
N ASN A 112 -12.52 -13.45 2.09
CA ASN A 112 -13.23 -14.60 1.50
C ASN A 112 -12.44 -15.91 1.58
N LYS A 113 -11.10 -15.85 1.64
CA LYS A 113 -10.21 -16.99 1.94
C LYS A 113 -10.04 -17.25 3.44
N GLY A 114 -10.71 -16.45 4.29
CA GLY A 114 -10.68 -16.59 5.73
C GLY A 114 -9.35 -16.19 6.37
N LEU A 115 -8.54 -15.34 5.73
CA LEU A 115 -7.30 -14.80 6.28
C LEU A 115 -7.57 -13.69 7.31
N LEU A 116 -8.69 -12.98 7.16
CA LEU A 116 -9.19 -11.99 8.10
C LEU A 116 -10.72 -12.02 8.13
N ASP A 117 -11.30 -11.40 9.15
CA ASP A 117 -12.75 -11.32 9.34
C ASP A 117 -13.43 -10.54 8.21
N LYS A 118 -14.62 -10.98 7.79
CA LYS A 118 -15.42 -10.31 6.73
C LYS A 118 -15.90 -8.91 7.12
N GLY A 119 -16.00 -8.63 8.42
CA GLY A 119 -16.34 -7.30 8.95
C GLY A 119 -15.16 -6.35 9.11
N TRP A 120 -14.03 -6.63 8.49
CA TRP A 120 -12.77 -5.90 8.64
C TRP A 120 -12.89 -4.38 8.46
N GLN A 121 -13.75 -3.90 7.54
CA GLN A 121 -13.96 -2.46 7.29
C GLN A 121 -14.56 -1.72 8.50
N LYS A 122 -15.26 -2.43 9.39
CA LYS A 122 -15.90 -1.84 10.58
C LYS A 122 -14.93 -1.69 11.77
N ARG A 123 -13.71 -2.21 11.65
CA ARG A 123 -12.73 -2.20 12.75
C ARG A 123 -12.02 -0.85 12.92
N LEU A 124 -12.02 -0.03 11.86
CA LEU A 124 -11.40 1.28 11.83
C LEU A 124 -12.37 2.32 11.25
N PRO A 125 -12.17 3.61 11.56
CA PRO A 125 -13.00 4.68 11.02
C PRO A 125 -13.00 4.73 9.48
N ASP A 126 -14.00 5.39 8.90
CA ASP A 126 -14.11 5.66 7.47
C ASP A 126 -13.98 4.42 6.59
N ASN A 127 -14.66 3.32 6.97
CA ASN A 127 -14.56 2.01 6.31
C ASN A 127 -13.11 1.52 6.17
N ALA A 128 -12.31 1.74 7.23
CA ALA A 128 -10.89 1.41 7.28
C ALA A 128 -10.02 2.13 6.22
N SER A 129 -10.42 3.34 5.82
CA SER A 129 -9.70 4.16 4.84
C SER A 129 -9.15 5.42 5.50
N PRO A 130 -7.90 5.41 6.00
CA PRO A 130 -7.35 6.48 6.85
C PRO A 130 -7.06 7.80 6.11
N TYR A 131 -6.97 7.76 4.81
CA TYR A 131 -6.74 8.91 3.93
C TYR A 131 -7.44 8.67 2.59
N THR A 132 -7.53 9.72 1.76
CA THR A 132 -8.11 9.63 0.43
C THR A 132 -7.16 10.20 -0.62
N SER A 133 -7.50 9.97 -1.87
CA SER A 133 -6.86 10.58 -3.03
C SER A 133 -7.90 10.77 -4.13
N THR A 134 -7.46 11.21 -5.29
CA THR A 134 -8.28 11.29 -6.48
C THR A 134 -7.41 11.10 -7.73
N ILE A 135 -8.02 11.11 -8.90
CA ILE A 135 -7.33 10.98 -10.18
C ILE A 135 -7.21 12.35 -10.82
N VAL A 136 -6.01 12.64 -11.29
CA VAL A 136 -5.63 13.86 -12.02
C VAL A 136 -4.82 13.48 -13.26
N PHE A 137 -4.48 14.46 -14.09
CA PHE A 137 -3.58 14.27 -15.22
C PHE A 137 -2.24 14.94 -14.97
N LEU A 138 -1.16 14.24 -15.24
CA LEU A 138 0.16 14.82 -15.28
C LEU A 138 0.54 15.00 -16.76
N VAL A 139 0.86 16.21 -17.17
CA VAL A 139 1.22 16.56 -18.55
C VAL A 139 2.62 17.15 -18.61
N ARG A 140 3.21 17.17 -19.81
CA ARG A 140 4.48 17.84 -20.07
C ARG A 140 4.34 19.34 -19.81
N LYS A 141 5.42 20.01 -19.40
CA LYS A 141 5.45 21.46 -19.19
C LYS A 141 4.93 22.24 -20.40
N GLY A 142 4.08 23.22 -20.16
CA GLY A 142 3.43 24.01 -21.20
C GLY A 142 2.24 23.30 -21.86
N ASN A 143 1.90 22.08 -21.41
CA ASN A 143 0.73 21.33 -21.87
C ASN A 143 0.56 21.33 -23.41
N PRO A 144 1.51 20.77 -24.18
CA PRO A 144 1.54 20.89 -25.64
C PRO A 144 0.30 20.35 -26.36
N LYS A 145 -0.42 19.41 -25.71
CA LYS A 145 -1.66 18.80 -26.23
C LYS A 145 -2.92 19.53 -25.76
N HIS A 146 -2.77 20.61 -25.01
CA HIS A 146 -3.89 21.41 -24.47
C HIS A 146 -4.92 20.58 -23.73
N ILE A 147 -4.46 19.61 -22.94
CA ILE A 147 -5.31 18.75 -22.10
C ILE A 147 -5.93 19.59 -20.98
N LYS A 148 -7.24 19.63 -20.89
CA LYS A 148 -8.00 20.34 -19.86
C LYS A 148 -8.96 19.45 -19.10
N ASP A 149 -9.52 18.45 -19.79
CA ASP A 149 -10.49 17.53 -19.20
C ASP A 149 -10.42 16.14 -19.86
N TRP A 150 -11.25 15.23 -19.41
CA TRP A 150 -11.33 13.86 -19.89
C TRP A 150 -11.55 13.74 -21.41
N ASP A 151 -12.38 14.63 -22.00
CA ASP A 151 -12.63 14.64 -23.44
C ASP A 151 -11.39 14.88 -24.30
N ASP A 152 -10.39 15.55 -23.74
CA ASP A 152 -9.14 15.79 -24.47
C ASP A 152 -8.31 14.52 -24.59
N LEU A 153 -8.50 13.55 -23.69
CA LEU A 153 -7.76 12.30 -23.68
C LEU A 153 -8.16 11.36 -24.82
N ILE A 154 -9.36 11.52 -25.37
CA ILE A 154 -9.84 10.69 -26.49
C ILE A 154 -9.58 11.30 -27.86
N LYS A 155 -8.94 12.47 -27.93
CA LYS A 155 -8.60 13.14 -29.20
C LYS A 155 -7.54 12.36 -29.97
N PRO A 156 -7.62 12.35 -31.32
CA PRO A 156 -6.57 11.77 -32.15
C PRO A 156 -5.19 12.40 -31.87
N GLY A 157 -4.16 11.58 -31.80
CA GLY A 157 -2.78 12.04 -31.60
C GLY A 157 -2.43 12.39 -30.15
N VAL A 158 -3.31 12.11 -29.18
CA VAL A 158 -2.98 12.12 -27.74
C VAL A 158 -2.54 10.72 -27.34
N SER A 159 -1.36 10.60 -26.74
CA SER A 159 -0.83 9.34 -26.21
C SER A 159 -0.92 9.32 -24.69
N ILE A 160 -1.64 8.33 -24.16
CA ILE A 160 -1.91 8.16 -22.73
C ILE A 160 -0.97 7.11 -22.15
N VAL A 161 -0.53 7.35 -20.92
CA VAL A 161 0.11 6.36 -20.04
C VAL A 161 -0.82 6.12 -18.85
N THR A 162 -1.11 4.87 -18.57
CA THR A 162 -1.90 4.44 -17.41
C THR A 162 -1.53 3.00 -17.06
N PRO A 163 -1.66 2.55 -15.80
CA PRO A 163 -1.42 1.15 -15.49
C PRO A 163 -2.59 0.24 -15.96
N ASN A 164 -2.36 -1.07 -15.93
CA ASN A 164 -3.32 -2.08 -16.37
C ASN A 164 -4.34 -2.40 -15.26
N PRO A 165 -5.66 -2.28 -15.48
CA PRO A 165 -6.69 -2.60 -14.50
C PRO A 165 -6.72 -4.07 -14.04
N LYS A 166 -6.14 -5.00 -14.81
CA LYS A 166 -6.05 -6.42 -14.41
C LYS A 166 -5.02 -6.66 -13.30
N THR A 167 -4.04 -5.77 -13.14
CA THR A 167 -2.94 -5.94 -12.18
C THR A 167 -2.87 -4.83 -11.14
N SER A 168 -3.30 -3.62 -11.50
CA SER A 168 -3.18 -2.41 -10.71
C SER A 168 -4.54 -1.94 -10.17
N GLY A 169 -4.66 -1.84 -8.86
CA GLY A 169 -5.80 -1.17 -8.24
C GLY A 169 -5.89 0.31 -8.60
N GLY A 170 -4.74 0.99 -8.73
CA GLY A 170 -4.70 2.38 -9.21
C GLY A 170 -5.32 2.56 -10.59
N ALA A 171 -5.10 1.60 -11.48
CA ALA A 171 -5.70 1.61 -12.81
C ALA A 171 -7.22 1.44 -12.79
N ARG A 172 -7.74 0.67 -11.83
CA ARG A 172 -9.20 0.52 -11.68
C ARG A 172 -9.84 1.84 -11.28
N TRP A 173 -9.21 2.62 -10.41
CA TRP A 173 -9.64 3.96 -10.07
C TRP A 173 -9.60 4.90 -11.28
N ASN A 174 -8.53 4.87 -12.10
CA ASN A 174 -8.41 5.66 -13.33
C ASN A 174 -9.55 5.34 -14.31
N TYR A 175 -9.82 4.04 -14.51
CA TYR A 175 -10.90 3.56 -15.37
C TYR A 175 -12.28 4.03 -14.88
N LEU A 176 -12.58 3.82 -13.58
CA LEU A 176 -13.86 4.21 -13.00
C LEU A 176 -14.07 5.73 -13.01
N ALA A 177 -13.02 6.52 -12.83
CA ALA A 177 -13.10 7.98 -12.95
C ALA A 177 -13.50 8.41 -14.37
N ALA A 178 -12.87 7.81 -15.40
CA ALA A 178 -13.21 8.08 -16.80
C ALA A 178 -14.63 7.62 -17.17
N TRP A 179 -15.03 6.47 -16.65
CA TRP A 179 -16.38 5.94 -16.84
C TRP A 179 -17.43 6.86 -16.23
N ALA A 180 -17.28 7.22 -14.95
CA ALA A 180 -18.21 8.11 -14.25
C ALA A 180 -18.30 9.49 -14.92
N TYR A 181 -17.18 10.03 -15.41
CA TYR A 181 -17.22 11.26 -16.20
C TYR A 181 -18.16 11.13 -17.40
N ALA A 182 -17.97 10.11 -18.22
CA ALA A 182 -18.73 9.95 -19.46
C ALA A 182 -20.20 9.61 -19.21
N GLU A 183 -20.50 8.79 -18.21
CA GLU A 183 -21.86 8.39 -17.82
C GLU A 183 -22.70 9.59 -17.36
N HIS A 184 -22.06 10.53 -16.65
CA HIS A 184 -22.75 11.69 -16.10
C HIS A 184 -22.78 12.94 -17.03
N GLN A 185 -22.29 12.81 -18.26
CA GLN A 185 -22.47 13.85 -19.27
C GLN A 185 -23.94 13.94 -19.72
N PRO A 186 -24.41 15.10 -20.27
CA PRO A 186 -25.75 15.20 -20.81
C PRO A 186 -26.08 14.08 -21.81
N GLY A 187 -27.10 13.29 -21.49
CA GLY A 187 -27.49 12.11 -22.27
C GLY A 187 -26.50 10.93 -22.14
N GLY A 188 -25.64 10.93 -21.12
CA GLY A 188 -24.74 9.84 -20.78
C GLY A 188 -25.51 8.58 -20.36
N ASN A 189 -24.88 7.44 -20.55
CA ASN A 189 -25.31 6.11 -20.11
C ASN A 189 -24.15 5.12 -20.22
N ASP A 190 -24.33 3.90 -19.75
CA ASP A 190 -23.32 2.84 -19.79
C ASP A 190 -22.73 2.59 -21.16
N GLN A 191 -23.54 2.60 -22.23
CA GLN A 191 -23.06 2.39 -23.59
C GLN A 191 -22.10 3.50 -24.04
N LYS A 192 -22.45 4.75 -23.77
CA LYS A 192 -21.60 5.90 -24.08
C LYS A 192 -20.34 5.92 -23.22
N ALA A 193 -20.46 5.57 -21.95
CA ALA A 193 -19.29 5.42 -21.06
C ALA A 193 -18.33 4.33 -21.58
N LYS A 194 -18.86 3.18 -22.00
CA LYS A 194 -18.07 2.11 -22.61
C LYS A 194 -17.34 2.57 -23.89
N GLU A 195 -18.04 3.30 -24.76
CA GLU A 195 -17.44 3.84 -25.99
C GLU A 195 -16.34 4.87 -25.68
N PHE A 196 -16.59 5.74 -24.70
CA PHE A 196 -15.63 6.75 -24.26
C PHE A 196 -14.36 6.11 -23.70
N VAL A 197 -14.51 5.19 -22.74
CA VAL A 197 -13.38 4.47 -22.14
C VAL A 197 -12.66 3.62 -23.17
N GLY A 198 -13.38 3.04 -24.14
CA GLY A 198 -12.77 2.33 -25.26
C GLY A 198 -11.85 3.23 -26.11
N LYS A 199 -12.30 4.46 -26.41
CA LYS A 199 -11.47 5.46 -27.11
C LYS A 199 -10.26 5.87 -26.26
N LEU A 200 -10.44 6.03 -24.95
CA LEU A 200 -9.35 6.37 -24.03
C LEU A 200 -8.28 5.29 -24.03
N TYR A 201 -8.65 4.02 -23.89
CA TYR A 201 -7.70 2.91 -23.89
C TYR A 201 -7.07 2.66 -25.28
N LYS A 202 -7.75 3.03 -26.37
CA LYS A 202 -7.15 3.03 -27.70
C LYS A 202 -5.98 4.01 -27.82
N ASN A 203 -6.03 5.12 -27.08
CA ASN A 203 -4.95 6.09 -27.00
C ASN A 203 -3.88 5.71 -25.94
N ALA A 204 -4.12 4.66 -25.15
CA ALA A 204 -3.15 4.18 -24.16
C ALA A 204 -2.05 3.34 -24.85
N GLY A 205 -0.92 3.98 -25.10
CA GLY A 205 0.24 3.33 -25.72
C GLY A 205 1.01 2.39 -24.79
N VAL A 206 0.84 2.54 -23.46
CA VAL A 206 1.51 1.72 -22.44
C VAL A 206 0.55 1.44 -21.30
N LEU A 207 0.45 0.16 -20.91
CA LEU A 207 -0.26 -0.32 -19.73
C LEU A 207 0.75 -1.02 -18.79
N ASP A 208 1.33 -0.26 -17.88
CA ASP A 208 2.27 -0.80 -16.88
C ASP A 208 1.54 -1.67 -15.84
N SER A 209 2.28 -2.56 -15.18
CA SER A 209 1.72 -3.48 -14.17
C SER A 209 1.22 -2.79 -12.89
N GLY A 210 1.68 -1.56 -12.62
CA GLY A 210 1.32 -0.78 -11.44
C GLY A 210 1.46 0.73 -11.66
N ALA A 211 0.92 1.53 -10.75
CA ALA A 211 0.89 2.98 -10.86
C ALA A 211 2.30 3.60 -10.92
N ARG A 212 3.24 3.13 -10.08
CA ARG A 212 4.62 3.62 -10.10
C ARG A 212 5.34 3.28 -11.42
N GLY A 213 5.05 2.13 -12.03
CA GLY A 213 5.54 1.77 -13.36
C GLY A 213 5.08 2.78 -14.41
N ALA A 214 3.79 3.12 -14.42
CA ALA A 214 3.22 4.12 -15.32
C ALA A 214 3.85 5.51 -15.11
N THR A 215 4.03 5.93 -13.86
CA THR A 215 4.76 7.17 -13.52
C THR A 215 6.19 7.14 -14.07
N THR A 216 6.91 6.04 -13.88
CA THR A 216 8.28 5.88 -14.41
C THR A 216 8.32 5.93 -15.94
N SER A 217 7.39 5.26 -16.63
CA SER A 217 7.28 5.29 -18.08
C SER A 217 7.03 6.70 -18.60
N PHE A 218 6.15 7.44 -17.95
CA PHE A 218 5.87 8.83 -18.32
C PHE A 218 7.04 9.77 -17.95
N VAL A 219 7.44 9.81 -16.68
CA VAL A 219 8.36 10.84 -16.16
C VAL A 219 9.80 10.60 -16.58
N GLN A 220 10.31 9.35 -16.46
CA GLN A 220 11.72 9.05 -16.67
C GLN A 220 12.01 8.60 -18.10
N ARG A 221 11.12 7.78 -18.70
CA ARG A 221 11.31 7.26 -20.05
C ARG A 221 10.77 8.18 -21.14
N GLY A 222 10.04 9.24 -20.77
CA GLY A 222 9.53 10.23 -21.71
C GLY A 222 8.37 9.73 -22.59
N ILE A 223 7.71 8.62 -22.22
CA ILE A 223 6.63 8.02 -22.98
C ILE A 223 5.32 8.78 -22.77
N GLY A 224 4.55 9.00 -23.83
CA GLY A 224 3.22 9.59 -23.82
C GLY A 224 3.16 11.10 -23.59
N ASP A 225 2.00 11.65 -23.83
CA ASP A 225 1.67 13.08 -23.68
C ASP A 225 1.04 13.37 -22.30
N VAL A 226 0.31 12.40 -21.76
CA VAL A 226 -0.44 12.53 -20.51
C VAL A 226 -0.38 11.23 -19.72
N LEU A 227 -0.14 11.35 -18.42
CA LEU A 227 -0.28 10.28 -17.44
C LEU A 227 -1.60 10.48 -16.68
N ILE A 228 -2.48 9.48 -16.71
CA ILE A 228 -3.61 9.44 -15.78
C ILE A 228 -3.07 8.92 -14.46
N ALA A 229 -3.01 9.78 -13.45
CA ALA A 229 -2.29 9.55 -12.22
C ALA A 229 -3.16 9.71 -10.97
N TRP A 230 -2.77 9.02 -9.92
CA TRP A 230 -3.17 9.41 -8.58
C TRP A 230 -2.59 10.78 -8.23
N GLU A 231 -3.38 11.60 -7.53
CA GLU A 231 -3.00 12.96 -7.16
C GLU A 231 -1.65 13.01 -6.40
N ASN A 232 -1.42 12.08 -5.47
CA ASN A 232 -0.15 12.00 -4.73
C ASN A 232 1.04 11.69 -5.64
N GLU A 233 0.91 10.82 -6.64
CA GLU A 233 1.97 10.51 -7.61
C GLU A 233 2.28 11.73 -8.49
N ALA A 234 1.27 12.49 -8.88
CA ALA A 234 1.45 13.71 -9.66
C ALA A 234 2.21 14.78 -8.86
N PHE A 235 1.83 15.03 -7.61
CA PHE A 235 2.56 15.94 -6.72
C PHE A 235 3.99 15.46 -6.42
N LEU A 236 4.16 14.16 -6.20
CA LEU A 236 5.49 13.57 -5.96
C LEU A 236 6.39 13.78 -7.18
N SER A 237 5.86 13.59 -8.39
CA SER A 237 6.58 13.84 -9.64
C SER A 237 7.04 15.29 -9.75
N LEU A 238 6.20 16.27 -9.40
CA LEU A 238 6.61 17.68 -9.37
C LEU A 238 7.69 17.96 -8.32
N LYS A 239 7.60 17.31 -7.16
CA LYS A 239 8.58 17.45 -6.08
C LYS A 239 9.95 16.88 -6.47
N GLU A 240 9.97 15.70 -7.12
CA GLU A 240 11.20 14.99 -7.44
C GLU A 240 11.88 15.50 -8.71
N PHE A 241 11.12 15.87 -9.74
CA PHE A 241 11.66 16.21 -11.06
C PHE A 241 11.57 17.69 -11.39
N GLY A 242 10.90 18.48 -10.56
CA GLY A 242 10.75 19.93 -10.70
C GLY A 242 9.46 20.37 -11.44
N PRO A 243 8.90 21.52 -11.05
CA PRO A 243 7.68 22.08 -11.65
C PRO A 243 7.91 22.65 -13.06
N ASP A 244 9.15 22.72 -13.51
CA ASP A 244 9.57 23.12 -14.86
C ASP A 244 9.49 21.97 -15.88
N LYS A 245 9.25 20.74 -15.45
CA LYS A 245 9.16 19.54 -16.29
C LYS A 245 7.73 19.13 -16.60
N PHE A 246 6.83 19.30 -15.66
CA PHE A 246 5.46 18.78 -15.70
C PHE A 246 4.46 19.79 -15.13
N GLU A 247 3.20 19.58 -15.47
CA GLU A 247 2.06 20.31 -14.92
C GLU A 247 0.96 19.32 -14.52
N ILE A 248 0.26 19.61 -13.42
CA ILE A 248 -0.94 18.88 -13.02
C ILE A 248 -2.16 19.55 -13.64
N VAL A 249 -2.94 18.80 -14.38
CA VAL A 249 -4.25 19.21 -14.88
C VAL A 249 -5.30 18.52 -14.02
N VAL A 250 -6.15 19.32 -13.39
CA VAL A 250 -7.26 18.84 -12.58
C VAL A 250 -8.50 18.78 -13.47
N PRO A 251 -9.10 17.59 -13.67
CA PRO A 251 -10.30 17.47 -14.50
C PRO A 251 -11.52 18.11 -13.84
N SER A 252 -12.57 18.34 -14.60
CA SER A 252 -13.83 18.92 -14.10
C SER A 252 -14.49 18.09 -13.01
N VAL A 253 -14.38 16.77 -13.11
CA VAL A 253 -14.83 15.77 -12.14
C VAL A 253 -13.84 14.62 -12.05
N SER A 254 -13.81 13.93 -10.91
CA SER A 254 -13.01 12.73 -10.72
C SER A 254 -13.71 11.78 -9.76
N ILE A 255 -12.98 10.81 -9.19
CA ILE A 255 -13.49 9.80 -8.27
C ILE A 255 -12.81 9.95 -6.90
N LEU A 256 -13.57 9.74 -5.83
CA LEU A 256 -13.03 9.66 -4.48
C LEU A 256 -12.33 8.31 -4.30
N ALA A 257 -11.02 8.33 -4.32
CA ALA A 257 -10.23 7.12 -4.07
C ALA A 257 -10.02 6.94 -2.56
N GLU A 258 -10.49 5.81 -2.04
CA GLU A 258 -10.49 5.45 -0.63
C GLU A 258 -9.70 4.16 -0.40
N PRO A 259 -8.35 4.25 -0.34
CA PRO A 259 -7.51 3.07 -0.14
C PRO A 259 -7.63 2.55 1.29
N PRO A 260 -8.09 1.30 1.47
CA PRO A 260 -8.32 0.73 2.78
C PRO A 260 -7.11 0.01 3.36
N VAL A 261 -7.16 -0.21 4.67
CA VAL A 261 -6.14 -0.95 5.42
C VAL A 261 -6.77 -2.01 6.31
N ALA A 262 -6.08 -3.13 6.53
CA ALA A 262 -6.57 -4.19 7.40
C ALA A 262 -5.45 -4.99 8.05
N VAL A 263 -5.70 -5.51 9.24
CA VAL A 263 -4.90 -6.55 9.89
C VAL A 263 -5.21 -7.90 9.25
N VAL A 264 -4.20 -8.70 8.98
CA VAL A 264 -4.36 -10.08 8.50
C VAL A 264 -4.42 -11.02 9.70
N ASP A 265 -5.63 -11.30 10.19
CA ASP A 265 -5.88 -11.97 11.47
C ASP A 265 -5.07 -13.25 11.67
N LYS A 266 -5.09 -14.16 10.70
CA LYS A 266 -4.37 -15.44 10.83
C LYS A 266 -2.88 -15.29 10.94
N VAL A 267 -2.31 -14.25 10.32
CA VAL A 267 -0.86 -14.01 10.37
C VAL A 267 -0.47 -13.40 11.70
N VAL A 268 -1.16 -12.34 12.13
CA VAL A 268 -0.82 -11.68 13.39
C VAL A 268 -1.06 -12.57 14.62
N ASP A 269 -2.04 -13.47 14.58
CA ASP A 269 -2.26 -14.46 15.64
C ASP A 269 -1.14 -15.48 15.69
N LYS A 270 -0.67 -15.94 14.54
CA LYS A 270 0.47 -16.87 14.43
C LYS A 270 1.77 -16.22 14.87
N HIS A 271 1.99 -14.95 14.52
CA HIS A 271 3.22 -14.22 14.84
C HIS A 271 3.21 -13.60 16.26
N GLY A 272 2.04 -13.50 16.91
CA GLY A 272 1.89 -12.76 18.16
C GLY A 272 1.98 -11.24 17.99
N THR A 273 1.79 -10.73 16.76
CA THR A 273 1.95 -9.31 16.41
C THR A 273 0.66 -8.51 16.39
N ARG A 274 -0.49 -9.10 16.80
CA ARG A 274 -1.81 -8.45 16.72
C ARG A 274 -1.83 -7.05 17.35
N LYS A 275 -1.39 -6.91 18.59
CA LYS A 275 -1.37 -5.62 19.30
C LYS A 275 -0.55 -4.56 18.55
N LEU A 276 0.59 -4.97 18.03
CA LEU A 276 1.46 -4.10 17.22
C LEU A 276 0.78 -3.68 15.91
N ALA A 277 0.21 -4.65 15.17
CA ALA A 277 -0.46 -4.41 13.90
C ALA A 277 -1.68 -3.49 14.04
N GLU A 278 -2.51 -3.71 15.08
CA GLU A 278 -3.64 -2.84 15.39
C GLU A 278 -3.19 -1.43 15.78
N ALA A 279 -2.16 -1.30 16.60
CA ALA A 279 -1.58 0.01 16.97
C ALA A 279 -1.02 0.73 15.75
N TYR A 280 -0.34 0.01 14.84
CA TYR A 280 0.20 0.55 13.59
C TYR A 280 -0.89 1.13 12.68
N LEU A 281 -1.99 0.40 12.48
CA LEU A 281 -3.10 0.90 11.66
C LEU A 281 -3.86 2.05 12.34
N ASN A 282 -4.03 2.01 13.67
CA ASN A 282 -4.63 3.11 14.43
C ASN A 282 -3.78 4.39 14.39
N PHE A 283 -2.45 4.26 14.33
CA PHE A 283 -1.55 5.41 14.18
C PHE A 283 -1.86 6.24 12.93
N LEU A 284 -2.32 5.61 11.84
CA LEU A 284 -2.70 6.31 10.60
C LEU A 284 -3.83 7.33 10.81
N TYR A 285 -4.66 7.15 11.83
CA TYR A 285 -5.75 8.06 12.21
C TYR A 285 -5.36 9.09 13.28
N SER A 286 -4.16 9.00 13.85
CA SER A 286 -3.63 9.98 14.79
C SER A 286 -3.35 11.32 14.10
N GLU A 287 -3.26 12.40 14.86
CA GLU A 287 -2.88 13.72 14.31
C GLU A 287 -1.57 13.63 13.53
N GLN A 288 -0.55 12.96 14.08
CA GLN A 288 0.73 12.76 13.40
C GLN A 288 0.61 11.91 12.13
N GLY A 289 -0.16 10.83 12.16
CA GLY A 289 -0.41 9.98 10.99
C GLY A 289 -1.11 10.75 9.87
N GLN A 290 -2.07 11.61 10.21
CA GLN A 290 -2.80 12.44 9.25
C GLN A 290 -1.93 13.56 8.66
N GLU A 291 -1.04 14.16 9.46
CA GLU A 291 -0.04 15.09 8.94
C GLU A 291 0.95 14.40 7.99
N ILE A 292 1.41 13.19 8.33
CA ILE A 292 2.29 12.41 7.47
C ILE A 292 1.59 12.08 6.13
N ALA A 293 0.31 11.72 6.16
CA ALA A 293 -0.48 11.50 4.96
C ALA A 293 -0.51 12.77 4.08
N ALA A 294 -0.79 13.94 4.65
CA ALA A 294 -0.83 15.20 3.92
C ALA A 294 0.55 15.64 3.38
N LYS A 295 1.64 15.39 4.12
CA LYS A 295 3.03 15.62 3.67
C LYS A 295 3.41 14.75 2.48
N ASN A 296 2.82 13.54 2.40
CA ASN A 296 2.97 12.60 1.28
C ASN A 296 1.86 12.74 0.23
N PHE A 297 1.19 13.89 0.21
CA PHE A 297 0.20 14.28 -0.80
C PHE A 297 -1.08 13.43 -0.83
N TYR A 298 -1.39 12.73 0.25
CA TYR A 298 -2.71 12.15 0.47
C TYR A 298 -3.63 13.14 1.18
N ARG A 299 -4.90 13.11 0.84
CA ARG A 299 -5.92 13.95 1.48
C ARG A 299 -6.26 13.38 2.85
N PRO A 300 -5.96 14.07 3.95
CA PRO A 300 -6.26 13.56 5.29
C PRO A 300 -7.78 13.54 5.55
N ARG A 301 -8.22 12.65 6.44
CA ARG A 301 -9.61 12.63 6.95
C ARG A 301 -9.82 13.69 8.03
N SER A 302 -8.77 14.02 8.77
CA SER A 302 -8.83 14.98 9.87
C SER A 302 -8.78 16.42 9.36
N ASN A 303 -9.69 17.25 9.88
CA ASN A 303 -9.69 18.71 9.67
C ASN A 303 -8.71 19.46 10.59
N LYS A 304 -8.02 18.75 11.48
CA LYS A 304 -6.99 19.31 12.37
C LYS A 304 -5.62 19.42 11.72
N VAL A 305 -5.44 18.84 10.54
CA VAL A 305 -4.17 18.96 9.81
C VAL A 305 -3.96 20.41 9.39
N PRO A 306 -2.76 20.97 9.59
CA PRO A 306 -2.47 22.37 9.25
C PRO A 306 -2.80 22.72 7.79
N ALA A 307 -3.38 23.91 7.60
CA ALA A 307 -3.86 24.36 6.29
C ALA A 307 -2.75 24.44 5.24
N GLU A 308 -1.51 24.74 5.62
CA GLU A 308 -0.35 24.74 4.73
C GLU A 308 -0.07 23.39 4.09
N LEU A 309 -0.47 22.29 4.74
CA LEU A 309 -0.33 20.93 4.21
C LEU A 309 -1.50 20.53 3.30
N THR A 310 -2.66 21.18 3.43
CA THR A 310 -3.89 20.79 2.74
C THR A 310 -4.32 21.76 1.64
N SER A 311 -3.87 23.02 1.66
CA SER A 311 -4.23 24.05 0.68
C SER A 311 -3.86 23.73 -0.78
N LYS A 312 -2.91 22.83 -0.97
CA LYS A 312 -2.50 22.34 -2.30
C LYS A 312 -3.56 21.49 -3.00
N PHE A 313 -4.47 20.89 -2.26
CA PHE A 313 -5.47 19.99 -2.82
C PHE A 313 -6.61 20.78 -3.47
N PRO A 314 -6.82 20.65 -4.78
CA PRO A 314 -7.90 21.37 -5.46
C PRO A 314 -9.27 20.86 -4.99
N LYS A 315 -10.23 21.77 -4.96
CA LYS A 315 -11.64 21.41 -4.79
C LYS A 315 -12.18 20.98 -6.15
N LEU A 316 -12.70 19.77 -6.22
CA LEU A 316 -13.34 19.25 -7.42
C LEU A 316 -14.52 18.35 -7.05
N LYS A 317 -15.42 18.13 -7.99
CA LYS A 317 -16.52 17.19 -7.84
C LYS A 317 -15.97 15.77 -7.89
N LEU A 318 -16.30 14.95 -6.88
CA LEU A 318 -15.88 13.55 -6.79
C LEU A 318 -17.10 12.64 -6.80
N TYR A 319 -17.07 11.63 -7.65
CA TYR A 319 -17.99 10.51 -7.60
C TYR A 319 -17.47 9.46 -6.63
N THR A 320 -18.36 8.66 -6.06
CA THR A 320 -17.97 7.52 -5.22
C THR A 320 -18.22 6.21 -5.97
N VAL A 321 -17.52 5.16 -5.57
CA VAL A 321 -17.75 3.81 -6.13
C VAL A 321 -19.12 3.29 -5.73
N ASP A 322 -19.55 3.60 -4.51
CA ASP A 322 -20.85 3.15 -4.01
C ASP A 322 -22.01 3.79 -4.79
N ASP A 323 -21.98 5.10 -4.99
CA ASP A 323 -23.07 5.81 -5.69
C ASP A 323 -23.09 5.52 -7.19
N SER A 324 -21.93 5.48 -7.85
CA SER A 324 -21.86 5.36 -9.31
C SER A 324 -21.80 3.90 -9.79
N PHE A 325 -21.33 2.95 -8.97
CA PHE A 325 -21.09 1.57 -9.41
C PHE A 325 -21.74 0.52 -8.50
N GLY A 326 -22.47 0.92 -7.46
CA GLY A 326 -23.06 -0.01 -6.49
C GLY A 326 -22.02 -0.77 -5.66
N GLY A 327 -20.89 -0.16 -5.41
CA GLY A 327 -19.79 -0.69 -4.60
C GLY A 327 -18.78 -1.54 -5.37
N TRP A 328 -17.67 -1.85 -4.69
CA TRP A 328 -16.53 -2.54 -5.31
C TRP A 328 -16.85 -3.94 -5.83
N ALA A 329 -17.70 -4.69 -5.15
CA ALA A 329 -18.07 -6.04 -5.61
C ALA A 329 -18.76 -5.99 -6.98
N ASN A 330 -19.69 -5.05 -7.17
CA ASN A 330 -20.37 -4.84 -8.45
C ASN A 330 -19.43 -4.26 -9.51
N ALA A 331 -18.65 -3.24 -9.17
CA ALA A 331 -17.65 -2.66 -10.08
C ALA A 331 -16.67 -3.73 -10.60
N GLN A 332 -16.15 -4.58 -9.71
CA GLN A 332 -15.25 -5.67 -10.08
C GLN A 332 -15.91 -6.68 -11.00
N LYS A 333 -17.12 -7.14 -10.64
CA LYS A 333 -17.87 -8.12 -11.44
C LYS A 333 -18.18 -7.60 -12.84
N THR A 334 -18.63 -6.35 -12.94
CA THR A 334 -19.07 -5.76 -14.22
C THR A 334 -17.88 -5.38 -15.11
N HIS A 335 -16.86 -4.73 -14.53
CA HIS A 335 -15.82 -4.09 -15.33
C HIS A 335 -14.52 -4.89 -15.42
N PHE A 336 -14.07 -5.57 -14.35
CA PHE A 336 -12.71 -6.08 -14.25
C PHE A 336 -12.57 -7.59 -14.11
N ALA A 337 -13.67 -8.33 -13.87
CA ALA A 337 -13.66 -9.78 -13.91
C ALA A 337 -13.29 -10.29 -15.33
N ASP A 338 -12.89 -11.55 -15.42
CA ASP A 338 -12.62 -12.17 -16.71
C ASP A 338 -13.89 -12.18 -17.56
N GLY A 339 -13.78 -11.68 -18.78
CA GLY A 339 -14.92 -11.44 -19.67
C GLY A 339 -15.74 -10.17 -19.33
N GLY A 340 -15.30 -9.36 -18.38
CA GLY A 340 -15.93 -8.09 -18.01
C GLY A 340 -15.78 -7.02 -19.10
N VAL A 341 -16.34 -5.82 -18.83
CA VAL A 341 -16.36 -4.73 -19.82
C VAL A 341 -14.96 -4.35 -20.27
N PHE A 342 -13.97 -4.32 -19.37
CA PHE A 342 -12.59 -3.96 -19.73
C PHE A 342 -12.02 -4.92 -20.79
N ASP A 343 -12.24 -6.23 -20.67
CA ASP A 343 -11.76 -7.21 -21.65
C ASP A 343 -12.40 -7.02 -23.04
N SER A 344 -13.64 -6.53 -23.09
CA SER A 344 -14.32 -6.21 -24.36
C SER A 344 -13.86 -4.90 -25.00
N ILE A 345 -13.26 -3.99 -24.22
CA ILE A 345 -12.74 -2.71 -24.67
C ILE A 345 -11.28 -2.84 -25.14
N TYR A 346 -10.49 -3.56 -24.37
CA TYR A 346 -9.06 -3.71 -24.56
C TYR A 346 -8.71 -5.16 -24.88
N SER A 347 -8.46 -5.41 -26.16
CA SER A 347 -7.80 -6.64 -26.61
C SER A 347 -6.34 -6.31 -26.89
N PRO A 348 -5.36 -6.94 -26.22
CA PRO A 348 -3.94 -6.76 -26.55
C PRO A 348 -3.75 -7.11 -28.02
N GLN A 349 -3.11 -6.20 -28.79
CA GLN A 349 -2.67 -6.48 -30.16
C GLN A 349 -1.42 -7.33 -30.14
#